data_444445406d1d678432c7760f0973d1e3
#
_entry.id   444445406d1d678432c7760f0973d1e3
#
_cell.length_a   1.000
_cell.length_b   1.000
_cell.length_c   1.000
_cell.angle_alpha   90.00
_cell.angle_beta   90.00
_cell.angle_gamma   90.00
#
_symmetry.space_group_name_H-M   'P 1'
#
loop_
_entity.id
_entity.type
_entity.pdbx_description
1 polymer ?
#
loop_
_entity_poly.entity_id
_entity_poly.type
_entity_poly.pdbx_seq_one_letter_code
_entity_poly.pdbx_strand_id
1 'polypeptide(L)'
;MSTDPASVDILVEPVEGWRTWNLSADGAGDPLLHPARPSPDAWLPRRPLEARCTASPILSLFRRPHDAPNARCTCGIYAARSLKSMDRPRPAWPPPPVVGTVTLWGRIVEHELGWRAAFAYPSRLRLVCAMCAWFEPGPGKPVTVHTLFRRLYTLCQEHRGGIQIPDGRRSKP
;
A
#
# COMPACT_ATOMS: atom_id res chain seq x y z
N MET A 1 32.32 13.83 15.89
CA MET A 1 31.26 13.03 16.52
C MET A 1 30.60 12.21 15.40
N SER A 2 30.96 10.93 15.35
CA SER A 2 30.49 10.00 14.30
C SER A 2 29.11 9.49 14.73
N THR A 3 28.06 9.87 13.99
CA THR A 3 26.75 9.28 14.17
C THR A 3 26.77 7.89 13.55
N ASP A 4 26.68 6.90 14.38
CA ASP A 4 26.58 5.48 14.04
C ASP A 4 25.39 5.26 13.08
N PRO A 5 25.58 4.59 11.93
CA PRO A 5 24.49 4.31 11.04
C PRO A 5 23.52 3.33 11.72
N ALA A 6 22.24 3.69 11.75
CA ALA A 6 21.15 2.91 12.30
C ALA A 6 21.37 1.41 12.05
N SER A 7 21.43 0.64 13.13
CA SER A 7 21.58 -0.80 13.08
C SER A 7 20.45 -1.40 12.25
N VAL A 8 20.80 -2.14 11.21
CA VAL A 8 19.83 -2.94 10.47
C VAL A 8 19.57 -4.18 11.29
N ASP A 9 18.57 -4.13 12.15
CA ASP A 9 18.11 -5.32 12.88
C ASP A 9 17.55 -6.31 11.89
N ILE A 10 18.24 -7.42 11.70
CA ILE A 10 17.76 -8.58 10.97
C ILE A 10 16.79 -9.28 11.92
N LEU A 11 15.51 -8.92 11.86
CA LEU A 11 14.48 -9.64 12.58
C LEU A 11 14.34 -11.03 11.97
N VAL A 12 14.54 -12.04 12.78
CA VAL A 12 14.42 -13.47 12.37
C VAL A 12 12.95 -13.87 12.29
N GLU A 13 12.06 -13.19 13.01
CA GLU A 13 10.63 -13.45 13.04
C GLU A 13 9.87 -12.56 12.05
N PRO A 14 8.85 -13.12 11.37
CA PRO A 14 7.96 -12.33 10.53
C PRO A 14 7.19 -11.27 11.33
N VAL A 15 7.06 -10.08 10.76
CA VAL A 15 6.33 -8.96 11.37
C VAL A 15 5.03 -8.75 10.62
N GLU A 16 3.93 -8.52 11.34
CA GLU A 16 2.65 -8.16 10.73
C GLU A 16 2.46 -6.63 10.75
N GLY A 17 2.08 -6.07 9.60
CA GLY A 17 1.82 -4.64 9.46
C GLY A 17 0.60 -4.34 8.60
N TRP A 18 0.07 -3.11 8.70
CA TRP A 18 -1.09 -2.66 7.96
C TRP A 18 -0.72 -2.11 6.58
N ARG A 19 -1.57 -2.40 5.60
CA ARG A 19 -1.38 -1.93 4.24
C ARG A 19 -2.71 -1.76 3.50
N THR A 20 -2.67 -0.99 2.41
CA THR A 20 -3.79 -0.83 1.49
C THR A 20 -3.39 -1.22 0.08
N TRP A 21 -4.38 -1.65 -0.71
CA TRP A 21 -4.20 -2.03 -2.10
C TRP A 21 -5.30 -1.46 -2.98
N ASN A 22 -4.91 -1.14 -4.20
CA ASN A 22 -5.83 -0.99 -5.30
C ASN A 22 -6.25 -2.37 -5.80
N LEU A 23 -7.40 -2.43 -6.46
CA LEU A 23 -7.94 -3.64 -7.04
C LEU A 23 -8.11 -3.44 -8.55
N SER A 24 -7.73 -4.42 -9.35
CA SER A 24 -8.02 -4.49 -10.78
C SER A 24 -8.47 -5.90 -11.13
N ALA A 25 -8.89 -6.13 -12.36
CA ALA A 25 -9.08 -7.45 -12.91
C ALA A 25 -7.94 -7.76 -13.88
N ASP A 26 -7.52 -9.01 -13.95
CA ASP A 26 -6.61 -9.51 -14.98
C ASP A 26 -7.36 -9.76 -16.32
N GLY A 27 -6.67 -10.36 -17.29
CA GLY A 27 -7.26 -10.69 -18.59
C GLY A 27 -8.36 -11.76 -18.55
N ALA A 28 -8.40 -12.57 -17.48
CA ALA A 28 -9.44 -13.58 -17.24
C ALA A 28 -10.61 -13.04 -16.39
N GLY A 29 -10.48 -11.83 -15.85
CA GLY A 29 -11.46 -11.22 -14.96
C GLY A 29 -11.21 -11.48 -13.48
N ASP A 30 -10.11 -12.18 -13.13
CA ASP A 30 -9.76 -12.45 -11.75
C ASP A 30 -9.23 -11.22 -11.04
N PRO A 31 -9.56 -11.00 -9.76
CA PRO A 31 -9.13 -9.82 -9.02
C PRO A 31 -7.64 -9.87 -8.70
N LEU A 32 -6.93 -8.78 -9.02
CA LEU A 32 -5.53 -8.57 -8.71
C LEU A 32 -5.34 -7.41 -7.74
N LEU A 33 -4.49 -7.63 -6.75
CA LEU A 33 -4.05 -6.59 -5.81
C LEU A 33 -2.86 -5.82 -6.38
N HIS A 34 -2.92 -4.51 -6.30
CA HIS A 34 -1.81 -3.63 -6.65
C HIS A 34 -1.47 -2.72 -5.47
N PRO A 35 -0.20 -2.33 -5.29
CA PRO A 35 0.14 -1.32 -4.31
C PRO A 35 -0.72 -0.06 -4.47
N ALA A 36 -1.07 0.60 -3.36
CA ALA A 36 -1.81 1.86 -3.39
C ALA A 36 -1.03 2.98 -4.10
N ARG A 37 0.29 2.90 -4.10
CA ARG A 37 1.15 3.76 -4.92
C ARG A 37 1.40 3.11 -6.28
N PRO A 38 1.58 3.90 -7.35
CA PRO A 38 1.93 3.37 -8.65
C PRO A 38 3.17 2.48 -8.56
N SER A 39 3.02 1.23 -8.93
CA SER A 39 4.07 0.24 -9.06
C SER A 39 3.64 -0.73 -10.16
N PRO A 40 4.55 -1.21 -11.00
CA PRO A 40 4.24 -2.23 -11.99
C PRO A 40 3.93 -3.60 -11.37
N ASP A 41 4.32 -3.79 -10.10
CA ASP A 41 4.25 -5.09 -9.46
C ASP A 41 2.84 -5.37 -8.91
N ALA A 42 2.12 -6.29 -9.57
CA ALA A 42 0.91 -6.87 -9.01
C ALA A 42 1.27 -7.91 -7.94
N TRP A 43 0.43 -8.03 -6.92
CA TRP A 43 0.53 -9.08 -5.91
C TRP A 43 -0.14 -10.35 -6.46
N LEU A 44 0.67 -11.24 -7.02
CA LEU A 44 0.16 -12.48 -7.59
C LEU A 44 -0.35 -13.42 -6.49
N PRO A 45 -1.47 -14.13 -6.72
CA PRO A 45 -1.97 -15.13 -5.78
C PRO A 45 -0.92 -16.20 -5.48
N ARG A 46 -0.82 -16.62 -4.22
CA ARG A 46 0.08 -17.67 -3.75
C ARG A 46 1.57 -17.43 -3.98
N ARG A 47 1.96 -16.18 -4.26
CA ARG A 47 3.37 -15.79 -4.41
C ARG A 47 3.69 -14.61 -3.51
N PRO A 48 4.76 -14.66 -2.74
CA PRO A 48 5.24 -13.50 -2.01
C PRO A 48 5.70 -12.42 -3.00
N LEU A 49 5.49 -11.17 -2.62
CA LEU A 49 6.11 -10.06 -3.30
C LEU A 49 7.55 -9.91 -2.79
N GLU A 50 8.49 -9.78 -3.70
CA GLU A 50 9.89 -9.49 -3.42
C GLU A 50 10.18 -8.02 -3.72
N ALA A 51 10.84 -7.34 -2.78
CA ALA A 51 11.22 -5.96 -2.92
C ALA A 51 12.39 -5.80 -3.91
N ARG A 52 12.26 -4.85 -4.82
CA ARG A 52 13.35 -4.46 -5.73
C ARG A 52 13.66 -2.97 -5.56
N CYS A 53 14.92 -2.61 -5.68
CA CYS A 53 15.28 -1.22 -5.72
C CYS A 53 15.03 -0.66 -7.13
N THR A 54 13.99 0.15 -7.27
CA THR A 54 13.61 0.85 -8.51
C THR A 54 14.11 2.30 -8.49
N ALA A 55 15.30 2.55 -7.95
CA ALA A 55 15.90 3.88 -8.00
C ALA A 55 15.96 4.38 -9.44
N SER A 56 15.59 5.65 -9.65
CA SER A 56 15.61 6.29 -10.98
C SER A 56 16.92 6.01 -11.70
N PRO A 57 16.90 5.71 -13.02
CA PRO A 57 18.11 5.48 -13.83
C PRO A 57 19.16 6.58 -13.69
N ILE A 58 18.73 7.83 -13.52
CA ILE A 58 19.62 8.99 -13.32
C ILE A 58 20.34 8.90 -11.96
N LEU A 59 19.66 8.42 -10.92
CA LEU A 59 20.26 8.21 -9.60
C LEU A 59 21.08 6.91 -9.53
N SER A 60 20.80 5.93 -10.39
CA SER A 60 21.52 4.66 -10.45
C SER A 60 22.95 4.79 -10.97
N LEU A 61 23.24 5.82 -11.76
CA LEU A 61 24.61 6.13 -12.21
C LEU A 61 25.55 6.47 -11.04
N PHE A 62 25.00 6.94 -9.92
CA PHE A 62 25.76 7.33 -8.72
C PHE A 62 25.56 6.41 -7.52
N ARG A 63 24.70 5.38 -7.62
CA ARG A 63 24.43 4.43 -6.53
C ARG A 63 24.79 3.02 -6.94
N ARG A 64 25.57 2.35 -6.12
CA ARG A 64 25.84 0.92 -6.31
C ARG A 64 24.54 0.11 -6.21
N PRO A 65 24.34 -0.93 -7.04
CA PRO A 65 23.27 -1.88 -6.88
C PRO A 65 23.23 -2.42 -5.45
N HIS A 66 22.06 -2.55 -4.87
CA HIS A 66 21.88 -3.10 -3.53
C HIS A 66 20.56 -3.85 -3.42
N ASP A 67 20.51 -4.79 -2.49
CA ASP A 67 19.29 -5.51 -2.15
C ASP A 67 18.32 -4.59 -1.41
N ALA A 68 17.03 -4.77 -1.67
CA ALA A 68 15.97 -4.06 -0.96
C ALA A 68 15.50 -4.87 0.27
N PRO A 69 15.15 -4.19 1.38
CA PRO A 69 15.35 -2.79 1.69
C PRO A 69 16.81 -2.47 2.08
N ASN A 70 17.20 -1.22 1.87
CA ASN A 70 18.48 -0.72 2.33
C ASN A 70 18.24 0.51 3.22
N ALA A 71 18.92 0.60 4.37
CA ALA A 71 18.74 1.69 5.34
C ALA A 71 18.98 3.08 4.75
N ARG A 72 19.91 3.19 3.77
CA ARG A 72 20.25 4.45 3.07
C ARG A 72 19.41 4.71 1.83
N CYS A 73 18.39 3.89 1.56
CA CYS A 73 17.48 3.99 0.42
C CYS A 73 16.04 3.90 0.89
N THR A 74 15.11 4.42 0.09
CA THR A 74 13.66 4.32 0.37
C THR A 74 13.01 3.07 -0.23
N CYS A 75 13.81 2.13 -0.76
CA CYS A 75 13.30 0.88 -1.33
C CYS A 75 12.78 -0.08 -0.25
N GLY A 76 11.97 -1.05 -0.67
CA GLY A 76 11.37 -2.06 0.20
C GLY A 76 9.84 -2.07 0.12
N ILE A 77 9.24 -3.12 0.67
CA ILE A 77 7.79 -3.25 0.79
C ILE A 77 7.36 -2.65 2.12
N TYR A 78 6.58 -1.58 2.06
CA TYR A 78 6.15 -0.83 3.24
C TYR A 78 4.91 -1.45 3.88
N ALA A 79 4.88 -1.46 5.21
CA ALA A 79 3.68 -1.68 6.01
C ALA A 79 3.68 -0.77 7.25
N ALA A 80 2.52 -0.32 7.67
CA ALA A 80 2.35 0.56 8.82
C ALA A 80 2.13 -0.23 10.12
N ARG A 81 2.52 0.33 11.27
CA ARG A 81 2.28 -0.28 12.59
C ARG A 81 0.79 -0.36 12.92
N SER A 82 0.01 0.60 12.48
CA SER A 82 -1.42 0.69 12.76
C SER A 82 -2.17 1.34 11.60
N LEU A 83 -3.48 1.20 11.60
CA LEU A 83 -4.34 1.94 10.67
C LEU A 83 -4.15 3.45 10.79
N LYS A 84 -4.03 3.97 12.01
CA LYS A 84 -3.77 5.40 12.25
C LYS A 84 -2.46 5.89 11.61
N SER A 85 -1.43 5.03 11.59
CA SER A 85 -0.15 5.37 10.94
C SER A 85 -0.24 5.45 9.41
N MET A 86 -1.33 4.96 8.82
CA MET A 86 -1.62 5.10 7.39
C MET A 86 -2.39 6.37 7.06
N ASP A 87 -2.95 7.04 8.08
CA ASP A 87 -3.70 8.28 7.91
C ASP A 87 -2.74 9.39 7.44
N ARG A 88 -2.89 9.78 6.19
CA ARG A 88 -2.11 10.86 5.59
C ARG A 88 -3.05 11.98 5.21
N PRO A 89 -2.60 13.25 5.32
CA PRO A 89 -3.42 14.43 5.05
C PRO A 89 -4.01 14.50 3.63
N ARG A 90 -3.56 13.64 2.72
CA ARG A 90 -4.07 13.52 1.33
C ARG A 90 -4.07 12.07 0.90
N PRO A 91 -5.12 11.30 1.18
CA PRO A 91 -5.29 10.00 0.59
C PRO A 91 -5.33 10.12 -0.94
N ALA A 92 -4.76 9.12 -1.64
CA ALA A 92 -4.95 9.02 -3.08
C ALA A 92 -6.45 8.97 -3.39
N TRP A 93 -6.88 9.72 -4.38
CA TRP A 93 -8.28 9.71 -4.80
C TRP A 93 -8.43 8.90 -6.11
N PRO A 94 -9.43 8.01 -6.22
CA PRO A 94 -10.24 7.48 -5.12
C PRO A 94 -9.40 6.61 -4.16
N PRO A 95 -9.80 6.50 -2.88
CA PRO A 95 -9.08 5.70 -1.90
C PRO A 95 -9.00 4.22 -2.30
N PRO A 96 -7.92 3.51 -1.94
CA PRO A 96 -7.79 2.09 -2.21
C PRO A 96 -8.95 1.28 -1.58
N PRO A 97 -9.59 0.38 -2.34
CA PRO A 97 -10.76 -0.36 -1.87
C PRO A 97 -10.43 -1.57 -0.99
N VAL A 98 -9.15 -1.87 -0.79
CA VAL A 98 -8.70 -2.99 0.04
C VAL A 98 -7.80 -2.48 1.15
N VAL A 99 -8.11 -2.87 2.37
CA VAL A 99 -7.29 -2.66 3.57
C VAL A 99 -7.04 -3.99 4.25
N GLY A 100 -5.89 -4.15 4.88
CA GLY A 100 -5.60 -5.38 5.60
C GLY A 100 -4.22 -5.41 6.20
N THR A 101 -3.81 -6.59 6.62
CA THR A 101 -2.49 -6.84 7.14
C THR A 101 -1.65 -7.63 6.14
N VAL A 102 -0.35 -7.46 6.27
CA VAL A 102 0.68 -8.11 5.47
C VAL A 102 1.74 -8.66 6.41
N THR A 103 2.11 -9.91 6.19
CA THR A 103 3.27 -10.50 6.84
C THR A 103 4.52 -10.11 6.10
N LEU A 104 5.51 -9.62 6.81
CA LEU A 104 6.79 -9.11 6.34
C LEU A 104 7.91 -10.01 6.84
N TRP A 105 8.90 -10.33 6.00
CA TRP A 105 10.07 -11.11 6.41
C TRP A 105 11.31 -10.84 5.55
N GLY A 106 12.39 -11.55 5.88
CA GLY A 106 13.71 -11.33 5.32
C GLY A 106 14.39 -10.14 5.98
N ARG A 107 15.10 -9.35 5.21
CA ARG A 107 15.68 -8.10 5.72
C ARG A 107 14.55 -7.11 6.00
N ILE A 108 14.48 -6.60 7.22
CA ILE A 108 13.47 -5.61 7.66
C ILE A 108 14.21 -4.37 8.13
N VAL A 109 13.73 -3.21 7.70
CA VAL A 109 14.13 -1.89 8.21
C VAL A 109 12.95 -1.30 8.94
N GLU A 110 13.12 -1.10 10.23
CA GLU A 110 12.12 -0.46 11.09
C GLU A 110 12.20 1.05 11.01
N HIS A 111 11.09 1.72 11.12
CA HIS A 111 10.98 3.17 11.25
C HIS A 111 9.75 3.53 12.10
N GLU A 112 9.64 4.78 12.50
CA GLU A 112 8.62 5.26 13.44
C GLU A 112 7.19 4.82 13.08
N LEU A 113 6.79 4.94 11.83
CA LEU A 113 5.44 4.65 11.36
C LEU A 113 5.22 3.21 10.92
N GLY A 114 6.26 2.36 10.88
CA GLY A 114 6.12 0.99 10.41
C GLY A 114 7.43 0.35 9.96
N TRP A 115 7.35 -0.47 8.92
CA TRP A 115 8.47 -1.27 8.44
C TRP A 115 8.60 -1.23 6.93
N ARG A 116 9.79 -1.56 6.46
CA ARG A 116 10.09 -1.89 5.07
C ARG A 116 10.77 -3.25 5.03
N ALA A 117 10.29 -4.16 4.20
CA ALA A 117 10.79 -5.52 4.16
C ALA A 117 11.25 -5.95 2.76
N ALA A 118 12.04 -7.03 2.72
CA ALA A 118 12.47 -7.68 1.49
C ALA A 118 11.34 -8.49 0.87
N PHE A 119 10.57 -9.18 1.69
CA PHE A 119 9.46 -10.03 1.26
C PHE A 119 8.19 -9.68 2.01
N ALA A 120 7.05 -9.85 1.34
CA ALA A 120 5.75 -9.68 1.95
C ALA A 120 4.67 -10.54 1.31
N TYR A 121 3.68 -10.93 2.12
CA TYR A 121 2.47 -11.61 1.65
C TYR A 121 1.24 -11.10 2.42
N PRO A 122 0.08 -10.87 1.75
CA PRO A 122 -1.14 -10.47 2.42
C PRO A 122 -1.60 -11.56 3.39
N SER A 123 -1.82 -11.22 4.67
CA SER A 123 -2.29 -12.16 5.69
C SER A 123 -3.79 -12.04 5.94
N ARG A 124 -4.31 -10.82 5.93
CA ARG A 124 -5.75 -10.55 6.07
C ARG A 124 -6.15 -9.44 5.12
N LEU A 125 -7.25 -9.63 4.41
CA LEU A 125 -7.78 -8.65 3.45
C LEU A 125 -9.23 -8.33 3.78
N ARG A 126 -9.58 -7.06 3.70
CA ARG A 126 -10.94 -6.56 3.84
C ARG A 126 -11.25 -5.59 2.71
N LEU A 127 -12.34 -5.84 2.00
CA LEU A 127 -12.91 -4.86 1.08
C LEU A 127 -13.61 -3.77 1.89
N VAL A 128 -13.40 -2.51 1.49
CA VAL A 128 -13.99 -1.33 2.12
C VAL A 128 -14.58 -0.42 1.07
N CYS A 129 -15.63 0.30 1.41
CA CYS A 129 -16.18 1.29 0.49
C CYS A 129 -15.14 2.38 0.19
N ALA A 130 -14.84 2.57 -1.10
CA ALA A 130 -13.86 3.56 -1.54
C ALA A 130 -14.29 5.02 -1.29
N MET A 131 -15.57 5.26 -0.96
CA MET A 131 -16.12 6.60 -0.72
C MET A 131 -16.31 6.91 0.77
N CYS A 132 -16.25 5.89 1.65
CA CYS A 132 -16.33 6.10 3.09
C CYS A 132 -14.98 6.50 3.68
N ALA A 133 -15.02 7.31 4.74
CA ALA A 133 -13.85 7.48 5.58
C ALA A 133 -13.50 6.15 6.27
N TRP A 134 -12.21 5.82 6.34
CA TRP A 134 -11.80 4.53 6.89
C TRP A 134 -11.89 4.44 8.41
N PHE A 135 -11.95 5.58 9.06
CA PHE A 135 -11.71 5.68 10.49
C PHE A 135 -12.95 6.03 11.32
N GLU A 136 -13.85 6.89 10.83
CA GLU A 136 -15.05 7.31 11.58
C GLU A 136 -16.22 7.59 10.65
N PRO A 137 -17.37 6.95 10.84
CA PRO A 137 -17.71 5.83 11.73
C PRO A 137 -17.19 4.46 11.26
N GLY A 138 -16.31 4.46 10.30
CA GLY A 138 -15.78 3.28 9.60
C GLY A 138 -16.44 3.07 8.25
N PRO A 139 -15.76 2.34 7.34
CA PRO A 139 -16.28 2.13 6.00
C PRO A 139 -17.50 1.22 6.03
N GLY A 140 -18.54 1.63 5.32
CA GLY A 140 -19.74 0.82 5.10
C GLY A 140 -19.38 -0.50 4.42
N LYS A 141 -20.17 -1.55 4.72
CA LYS A 141 -20.00 -2.87 4.09
C LYS A 141 -20.22 -2.75 2.58
N PRO A 142 -19.28 -3.19 1.74
CA PRO A 142 -19.43 -3.15 0.29
C PRO A 142 -20.59 -4.02 -0.19
N VAL A 143 -21.38 -3.51 -1.12
CA VAL A 143 -22.51 -4.22 -1.76
C VAL A 143 -22.44 -4.21 -3.28
N THR A 144 -21.65 -3.31 -3.86
CA THR A 144 -21.44 -3.21 -5.32
C THR A 144 -19.97 -3.01 -5.66
N VAL A 145 -19.63 -3.32 -6.91
CA VAL A 145 -18.30 -3.06 -7.49
C VAL A 145 -18.47 -2.21 -8.74
N HIS A 146 -17.72 -1.12 -8.83
CA HIS A 146 -17.67 -0.25 -9.99
C HIS A 146 -16.28 -0.30 -10.63
N THR A 147 -16.25 -0.23 -11.95
CA THR A 147 -15.00 -0.14 -12.70
C THR A 147 -14.76 1.29 -13.15
N LEU A 148 -13.59 1.85 -12.81
CA LEU A 148 -13.14 3.16 -13.26
C LEU A 148 -11.66 3.08 -13.65
N PHE A 149 -11.30 3.47 -14.89
CA PHE A 149 -9.91 3.42 -15.39
C PHE A 149 -9.21 2.07 -15.16
N ARG A 150 -9.89 0.96 -15.47
CA ARG A 150 -9.43 -0.44 -15.29
C ARG A 150 -9.17 -0.83 -13.82
N ARG A 151 -9.60 -0.02 -12.86
CA ARG A 151 -9.57 -0.34 -11.43
C ARG A 151 -10.96 -0.68 -10.95
N LEU A 152 -11.02 -1.57 -9.98
CA LEU A 152 -12.25 -1.99 -9.32
C LEU A 152 -12.38 -1.24 -7.99
N TYR A 153 -13.55 -0.67 -7.75
CA TYR A 153 -13.89 0.04 -6.53
C TYR A 153 -15.13 -0.57 -5.91
N THR A 154 -15.03 -0.91 -4.65
CA THR A 154 -16.15 -1.43 -3.88
C THR A 154 -16.89 -0.29 -3.21
N LEU A 155 -18.22 -0.30 -3.28
CA LEU A 155 -19.09 0.75 -2.73
C LEU A 155 -20.15 0.13 -1.80
N CYS A 156 -20.46 0.83 -0.71
CA CYS A 156 -21.55 0.46 0.19
C CYS A 156 -22.92 0.91 -0.34
N GLN A 157 -23.98 0.57 0.37
CA GLN A 157 -25.35 0.90 -0.01
C GLN A 157 -25.58 2.40 -0.20
N GLU A 158 -24.95 3.25 0.63
CA GLU A 158 -25.07 4.71 0.54
C GLU A 158 -24.38 5.29 -0.70
N HIS A 159 -23.30 4.68 -1.11
CA HIS A 159 -22.46 5.14 -2.24
C HIS A 159 -22.66 4.33 -3.52
N ARG A 160 -23.64 3.42 -3.56
CA ARG A 160 -23.88 2.52 -4.72
C ARG A 160 -24.13 3.23 -6.05
N GLY A 161 -24.52 4.49 -6.03
CA GLY A 161 -24.78 5.30 -7.22
C GLY A 161 -23.54 5.69 -8.02
N GLY A 162 -22.34 5.38 -7.53
CA GLY A 162 -21.09 5.62 -8.24
C GLY A 162 -20.05 6.40 -7.45
N ILE A 163 -18.88 6.54 -8.06
CA ILE A 163 -17.76 7.29 -7.49
C ILE A 163 -17.99 8.75 -7.83
N GLN A 164 -18.25 9.57 -6.80
CA GLN A 164 -18.32 11.01 -6.94
C GLN A 164 -16.90 11.58 -6.93
N ILE A 165 -16.50 12.17 -8.05
CA ILE A 165 -15.24 12.93 -8.12
C ILE A 165 -15.50 14.25 -7.41
N PRO A 166 -14.73 14.62 -6.37
CA PRO A 166 -14.87 15.94 -5.76
C PRO A 166 -14.64 17.02 -6.81
N ASP A 167 -15.63 17.87 -7.02
CA ASP A 167 -15.44 19.05 -7.84
C ASP A 167 -14.28 19.86 -7.26
N GLY A 168 -13.25 20.09 -8.09
CA GLY A 168 -12.05 20.82 -7.70
C GLY A 168 -12.28 22.31 -7.41
N ARG A 169 -13.52 22.73 -7.16
CA ARG A 169 -13.85 24.08 -6.72
C ARG A 169 -13.49 24.22 -5.24
N ARG A 170 -12.31 24.74 -5.00
CA ARG A 170 -11.96 25.35 -3.72
C ARG A 170 -13.05 26.36 -3.36
N SER A 171 -13.83 26.09 -2.34
CA SER A 171 -14.41 27.15 -1.55
C SER A 171 -13.25 27.94 -0.93
N LYS A 172 -12.93 29.10 -1.50
CA LYS A 172 -12.13 30.11 -0.78
C LYS A 172 -12.95 30.58 0.42
N PRO A 173 -12.29 30.77 1.58
CA PRO A 173 -12.90 31.38 2.73
C PRO A 173 -13.28 32.83 2.45
#